data_976ec887382537b954703e5111a81870
#
_entry.id   976ec887382537b954703e5111a81870
#
_cell.length_a   1.000
_cell.length_b   1.000
_cell.length_c   1.000
_cell.angle_alpha   90.00
_cell.angle_beta   90.00
_cell.angle_gamma   90.00
#
_symmetry.space_group_name_H-M   'P 1'
#
loop_
_entity.id
_entity.type
_entity.pdbx_description
1 polymer ?
#
loop_
_entity_poly.entity_id
_entity_poly.type
_entity_poly.pdbx_seq_one_letter_code
_entity_poly.pdbx_strand_id
1 'polypeptide(L)'
;MNKVSIIGVGPGAVDLLTIRAADRLKNADVVIWADSLISPEIANLAPKSCKKIPTSSLTLEEIITLITDQFTQGKKVVRLHDGDPCLYGAIAEQISRLADKGIDVEVIPGLSAYQAAAATLKSELTIPNQVQTIILSRASGRTGMPENENLQRLAAINASLCIYLSARHIKEVQETLLRHYSAD
;
A
#
# COMPACT_ATOMS: atom_id res chain seq x y z
N MET A 1 -7.64 21.06 13.63
CA MET A 1 -6.34 20.58 14.16
C MET A 1 -5.50 20.10 12.99
N ASN A 2 -4.22 20.38 12.99
CA ASN A 2 -3.29 19.85 11.96
C ASN A 2 -3.12 18.35 12.20
N LYS A 3 -3.04 17.55 11.13
CA LYS A 3 -2.83 16.10 11.18
C LYS A 3 -1.76 15.71 10.19
N VAL A 4 -1.05 14.63 10.45
CA VAL A 4 -0.22 13.97 9.44
C VAL A 4 -1.14 13.16 8.54
N SER A 5 -1.04 13.34 7.23
CA SER A 5 -1.86 12.57 6.28
C SER A 5 -1.05 11.40 5.73
N ILE A 6 -1.45 10.17 6.04
CA ILE A 6 -0.97 8.95 5.39
C ILE A 6 -1.92 8.66 4.23
N ILE A 7 -1.43 8.72 3.00
CA ILE A 7 -2.28 8.60 1.82
C ILE A 7 -1.86 7.46 0.90
N GLY A 8 -2.84 6.71 0.43
CA GLY A 8 -2.67 5.76 -0.65
C GLY A 8 -2.65 6.47 -2.00
N VAL A 9 -1.61 6.21 -2.79
CA VAL A 9 -1.45 6.83 -4.10
C VAL A 9 -1.92 5.96 -5.26
N GLY A 10 -2.58 4.85 -4.94
CA GLY A 10 -3.06 3.95 -5.97
C GLY A 10 -1.97 3.09 -6.60
N PRO A 11 -2.28 2.38 -7.69
CA PRO A 11 -1.43 1.36 -8.30
C PRO A 11 -0.35 1.92 -9.24
N GLY A 12 -0.18 3.25 -9.29
CA GLY A 12 0.87 3.90 -10.08
C GLY A 12 0.38 4.96 -11.07
N ALA A 13 -0.80 4.80 -11.64
CA ALA A 13 -1.38 5.78 -12.56
C ALA A 13 -1.89 7.01 -11.78
N VAL A 14 -1.49 8.20 -12.23
CA VAL A 14 -1.80 9.49 -11.58
C VAL A 14 -3.31 9.76 -11.53
N ASP A 15 -4.03 9.38 -12.55
CA ASP A 15 -5.49 9.56 -12.68
C ASP A 15 -6.31 8.59 -11.80
N LEU A 16 -5.63 7.61 -11.18
CA LEU A 16 -6.25 6.71 -10.19
C LEU A 16 -6.08 7.16 -8.74
N LEU A 17 -5.56 8.36 -8.51
CA LEU A 17 -5.57 8.98 -7.19
C LEU A 17 -7.00 9.28 -6.76
N THR A 18 -7.30 9.06 -5.47
CA THR A 18 -8.56 9.58 -4.93
C THR A 18 -8.50 11.11 -4.91
N ILE A 19 -9.66 11.76 -5.07
CA ILE A 19 -9.76 13.23 -5.03
C ILE A 19 -9.18 13.78 -3.73
N ARG A 20 -9.43 13.12 -2.60
CA ARG A 20 -8.91 13.52 -1.30
C ARG A 20 -7.38 13.40 -1.22
N ALA A 21 -6.80 12.30 -1.74
CA ALA A 21 -5.36 12.12 -1.78
C ALA A 21 -4.69 13.21 -2.63
N ALA A 22 -5.26 13.50 -3.81
CA ALA A 22 -4.78 14.56 -4.69
C ALA A 22 -4.86 15.95 -4.03
N ASP A 23 -5.95 16.25 -3.29
CA ASP A 23 -6.09 17.50 -2.56
C ASP A 23 -5.03 17.65 -1.46
N ARG A 24 -4.82 16.62 -0.65
CA ARG A 24 -3.77 16.65 0.39
C ARG A 24 -2.38 16.84 -0.21
N LEU A 25 -2.09 16.17 -1.31
CA LEU A 25 -0.80 16.25 -1.98
C LEU A 25 -0.55 17.65 -2.57
N LYS A 26 -1.56 18.26 -3.22
CA LYS A 26 -1.47 19.62 -3.77
C LYS A 26 -1.27 20.71 -2.71
N ASN A 27 -1.68 20.44 -1.48
CA ASN A 27 -1.58 21.38 -0.36
C ASN A 27 -0.44 21.02 0.64
N ALA A 28 0.42 20.07 0.31
CA ALA A 28 1.50 19.62 1.18
C ALA A 28 2.67 20.60 1.22
N ASP A 29 3.22 20.83 2.42
CA ASP A 29 4.50 21.52 2.61
C ASP A 29 5.67 20.51 2.54
N VAL A 30 5.41 19.26 3.00
CA VAL A 30 6.40 18.18 3.01
C VAL A 30 5.73 16.88 2.55
N VAL A 31 6.36 16.24 1.58
CA VAL A 31 6.00 14.90 1.10
C VAL A 31 7.12 13.94 1.44
N ILE A 32 6.78 12.87 2.15
CA ILE A 32 7.68 11.78 2.55
C ILE A 32 7.20 10.52 1.84
N TRP A 33 8.04 9.86 1.05
CA TRP A 33 7.58 8.83 0.14
C TRP A 33 8.58 7.70 -0.11
N ALA A 34 8.08 6.49 -0.36
CA ALA A 34 8.90 5.33 -0.71
C ALA A 34 9.26 5.40 -2.21
N ASP A 35 10.39 6.00 -2.52
CA ASP A 35 10.88 6.24 -3.89
C ASP A 35 11.23 4.95 -4.66
N SER A 36 11.35 3.82 -3.96
CA SER A 36 11.53 2.50 -4.58
C SER A 36 10.22 1.88 -5.10
N LEU A 37 9.06 2.39 -4.68
CA LEU A 37 7.73 1.82 -4.97
C LEU A 37 6.80 2.79 -5.70
N ILE A 38 6.96 4.09 -5.46
CA ILE A 38 6.06 5.13 -5.94
C ILE A 38 6.74 5.92 -7.05
N SER A 39 6.05 6.14 -8.18
CA SER A 39 6.57 6.96 -9.27
C SER A 39 6.85 8.40 -8.82
N PRO A 40 7.97 8.99 -9.22
CA PRO A 40 8.24 10.41 -9.02
C PRO A 40 7.15 11.35 -9.56
N GLU A 41 6.42 10.94 -10.59
CA GLU A 41 5.31 11.71 -11.17
C GLU A 41 4.24 12.01 -10.12
N ILE A 42 3.93 11.04 -9.26
CA ILE A 42 2.95 11.22 -8.18
C ILE A 42 3.46 12.23 -7.15
N ALA A 43 4.71 12.09 -6.69
CA ALA A 43 5.30 13.04 -5.75
C ALA A 43 5.40 14.47 -6.35
N ASN A 44 5.51 14.57 -7.67
CA ASN A 44 5.59 15.83 -8.41
C ASN A 44 4.24 16.55 -8.56
N LEU A 45 3.12 15.94 -8.17
CA LEU A 45 1.84 16.64 -8.06
C LEU A 45 1.82 17.64 -6.87
N ALA A 46 2.70 17.44 -5.89
CA ALA A 46 2.91 18.43 -4.84
C ALA A 46 3.53 19.72 -5.40
N PRO A 47 3.28 20.90 -4.76
CA PRO A 47 3.82 22.18 -5.19
C PRO A 47 5.34 22.14 -5.39
N LYS A 48 5.87 23.01 -6.27
CA LYS A 48 7.33 23.13 -6.47
C LYS A 48 8.06 23.53 -5.18
N SER A 49 7.40 24.30 -4.31
CA SER A 49 7.89 24.70 -2.99
C SER A 49 7.86 23.56 -1.95
N CYS A 50 7.13 22.48 -2.21
CA CYS A 50 7.02 21.35 -1.31
C CYS A 50 8.35 20.61 -1.19
N LYS A 51 8.79 20.36 0.04
CA LYS A 51 9.97 19.52 0.31
C LYS A 51 9.61 18.05 0.09
N LYS A 52 10.31 17.39 -0.83
CA LYS A 52 10.10 15.99 -1.18
C LYS A 52 11.24 15.14 -0.63
N ILE A 53 10.94 14.17 0.23
CA ILE A 53 11.92 13.39 0.97
C ILE A 53 11.73 11.90 0.66
N PRO A 54 12.65 11.27 -0.08
CA PRO A 54 12.64 9.83 -0.33
C PRO A 54 13.02 9.06 0.94
N THR A 55 12.50 7.84 1.09
CA THR A 55 12.70 7.03 2.30
C THR A 55 13.33 5.66 2.07
N SER A 56 13.76 5.33 0.86
CA SER A 56 14.34 4.01 0.54
C SER A 56 15.60 3.67 1.35
N SER A 57 16.32 4.70 1.86
CA SER A 57 17.52 4.55 2.69
C SER A 57 17.27 4.79 4.18
N LEU A 58 16.03 5.06 4.60
CA LEU A 58 15.71 5.42 5.98
C LEU A 58 15.10 4.25 6.74
N THR A 59 15.42 4.18 8.02
CA THR A 59 14.75 3.29 9.00
C THR A 59 13.39 3.87 9.40
N LEU A 60 12.57 3.06 10.05
CA LEU A 60 11.29 3.53 10.58
C LEU A 60 11.48 4.64 11.61
N GLU A 61 12.48 4.50 12.48
CA GLU A 61 12.83 5.49 13.50
C GLU A 61 13.16 6.86 12.89
N GLU A 62 13.95 6.85 11.84
CA GLU A 62 14.32 8.07 11.10
C GLU A 62 13.11 8.70 10.42
N ILE A 63 12.23 7.89 9.83
CA ILE A 63 10.97 8.36 9.22
C ILE A 63 10.06 9.01 10.26
N ILE A 64 9.88 8.39 11.43
CA ILE A 64 9.06 8.94 12.52
C ILE A 64 9.66 10.25 13.05
N THR A 65 10.97 10.30 13.24
CA THR A 65 11.66 11.52 13.66
C THR A 65 11.44 12.63 12.64
N LEU A 66 11.64 12.34 11.36
CA LEU A 66 11.46 13.29 10.28
C LEU A 66 10.00 13.83 10.21
N ILE A 67 9.00 12.96 10.32
CA ILE A 67 7.60 13.37 10.36
C ILE A 67 7.35 14.30 11.55
N THR A 68 7.83 13.90 12.74
CA THR A 68 7.67 14.67 13.97
C THR A 68 8.26 16.05 13.86
N ASP A 69 9.50 16.15 13.37
CA ASP A 69 10.22 17.42 13.23
C ASP A 69 9.52 18.38 12.26
N GLN A 70 9.04 17.87 11.14
CA GLN A 70 8.31 18.71 10.18
C GLN A 70 6.93 19.11 10.71
N PHE A 71 6.23 18.21 11.40
CA PHE A 71 4.93 18.49 11.97
C PHE A 71 4.98 19.53 13.09
N THR A 72 5.98 19.47 13.99
CA THR A 72 6.18 20.43 15.10
C THR A 72 6.53 21.84 14.59
N GLN A 73 7.09 21.95 13.38
CA GLN A 73 7.29 23.23 12.69
C GLN A 73 5.99 23.78 12.04
N GLY A 74 4.84 23.15 12.27
CA GLY A 74 3.56 23.58 11.71
C GLY A 74 3.36 23.22 10.24
N LYS A 75 4.20 22.37 9.66
CA LYS A 75 4.10 21.96 8.25
C LYS A 75 2.97 20.97 8.02
N LYS A 76 2.34 21.05 6.86
CA LYS A 76 1.41 20.03 6.36
C LYS A 76 2.20 18.84 5.80
N VAL A 77 2.30 17.78 6.62
CA VAL A 77 3.09 16.59 6.30
C VAL A 77 2.21 15.54 5.67
N VAL A 78 2.61 15.06 4.50
CA VAL A 78 1.98 13.97 3.76
C VAL A 78 2.95 12.81 3.62
N ARG A 79 2.54 11.62 4.07
CA ARG A 79 3.26 10.35 3.88
C ARG A 79 2.56 9.56 2.78
N LEU A 80 3.28 9.28 1.68
CA LEU A 80 2.75 8.48 0.57
C LEU A 80 3.00 6.99 0.79
N HIS A 81 1.99 6.19 0.49
CA HIS A 81 2.07 4.73 0.37
C HIS A 81 1.55 4.29 -1.00
N ASP A 82 2.20 3.31 -1.61
CA ASP A 82 1.72 2.66 -2.82
C ASP A 82 0.40 1.92 -2.55
N GLY A 83 -0.45 1.84 -3.56
CA GLY A 83 -1.77 1.21 -3.45
C GLY A 83 -2.63 1.82 -2.34
N ASP A 84 -3.05 0.96 -1.41
CA ASP A 84 -3.79 1.32 -0.19
C ASP A 84 -2.90 1.14 1.05
N PRO A 85 -2.80 2.14 1.95
CA PRO A 85 -1.94 2.07 3.13
C PRO A 85 -2.31 0.94 4.11
N CYS A 86 -3.58 0.55 4.14
CA CYS A 86 -4.08 -0.47 5.05
C CYS A 86 -3.81 -1.90 4.55
N LEU A 87 -3.30 -2.05 3.32
CA LEU A 87 -2.97 -3.35 2.75
C LEU A 87 -1.46 -3.48 2.55
N TYR A 88 -0.80 -4.20 3.44
CA TYR A 88 0.67 -4.41 3.48
C TYR A 88 1.52 -3.13 3.62
N GLY A 89 0.91 -2.00 3.97
CA GLY A 89 1.59 -0.71 4.12
C GLY A 89 2.37 -0.54 5.43
N ALA A 90 2.28 -1.47 6.38
CA ALA A 90 2.93 -1.42 7.70
C ALA A 90 2.70 -0.08 8.44
N ILE A 91 1.49 0.48 8.33
CA ILE A 91 1.17 1.80 8.91
C ILE A 91 0.80 1.75 10.39
N ALA A 92 0.42 0.59 10.92
CA ALA A 92 -0.03 0.47 12.31
C ALA A 92 1.05 0.94 13.30
N GLU A 93 2.30 0.54 13.09
CA GLU A 93 3.42 0.96 13.92
C GLU A 93 3.73 2.46 13.75
N GLN A 94 3.64 3.00 12.53
CA GLN A 94 3.82 4.43 12.27
C GLN A 94 2.76 5.25 13.03
N ILE A 95 1.48 4.83 12.96
CA ILE A 95 0.37 5.49 13.65
C ILE A 95 0.57 5.46 15.16
N SER A 96 0.91 4.28 15.72
CA SER A 96 1.16 4.14 17.17
C SER A 96 2.28 5.06 17.65
N ARG A 97 3.43 5.05 16.96
CA ARG A 97 4.58 5.88 17.33
C ARG A 97 4.32 7.39 17.20
N LEU A 98 3.50 7.81 16.25
CA LEU A 98 3.09 9.21 16.12
C LEU A 98 2.08 9.58 17.20
N ALA A 99 1.14 8.70 17.55
CA ALA A 99 0.21 8.90 18.65
C ALA A 99 0.91 9.06 20.00
N ASP A 100 1.97 8.28 20.27
CA ASP A 100 2.79 8.40 21.49
C ASP A 100 3.47 9.79 21.58
N LYS A 101 3.61 10.51 20.47
CA LYS A 101 4.12 11.88 20.40
C LYS A 101 3.01 12.94 20.36
N GLY A 102 1.75 12.55 20.58
CA GLY A 102 0.59 13.44 20.53
C GLY A 102 0.22 13.94 19.12
N ILE A 103 0.70 13.25 18.08
CA ILE A 103 0.45 13.60 16.67
C ILE A 103 -0.73 12.79 16.15
N ASP A 104 -1.80 13.49 15.79
CA ASP A 104 -2.97 12.87 15.16
C ASP A 104 -2.70 12.56 13.67
N VAL A 105 -3.20 11.43 13.22
CA VAL A 105 -3.00 10.92 11.86
C VAL A 105 -4.35 10.74 11.16
N GLU A 106 -4.48 11.18 9.93
CA GLU A 106 -5.55 10.74 9.04
C GLU A 106 -5.00 9.72 8.04
N VAL A 107 -5.74 8.65 7.79
CA VAL A 107 -5.44 7.68 6.73
C VAL A 107 -6.43 7.88 5.60
N ILE A 108 -5.91 8.10 4.40
CA ILE A 108 -6.71 8.26 3.18
C ILE A 108 -6.48 7.02 2.32
N PRO A 109 -7.53 6.23 2.04
CA PRO A 109 -7.40 5.02 1.23
C PRO A 109 -6.98 5.35 -0.20
N GLY A 110 -6.34 4.38 -0.85
CA GLY A 110 -6.05 4.38 -2.27
C GLY A 110 -6.60 3.14 -2.97
N LEU A 111 -6.60 3.13 -4.29
CA LEU A 111 -6.92 1.92 -5.05
C LEU A 111 -5.75 0.94 -4.92
N SER A 112 -6.06 -0.29 -4.53
CA SER A 112 -5.04 -1.32 -4.38
C SER A 112 -4.72 -2.01 -5.71
N ALA A 113 -3.53 -2.59 -5.82
CA ALA A 113 -3.02 -3.20 -7.05
C ALA A 113 -3.94 -4.31 -7.62
N TYR A 114 -4.63 -5.08 -6.76
CA TYR A 114 -5.53 -6.14 -7.24
C TYR A 114 -6.72 -5.60 -8.05
N GLN A 115 -7.23 -4.42 -7.69
CA GLN A 115 -8.33 -3.76 -8.40
C GLN A 115 -7.87 -3.30 -9.79
N ALA A 116 -6.67 -2.70 -9.87
CA ALA A 116 -6.11 -2.29 -11.15
C ALA A 116 -5.75 -3.48 -12.04
N ALA A 117 -5.24 -4.57 -11.45
CA ALA A 117 -4.95 -5.81 -12.17
C ALA A 117 -6.23 -6.41 -12.76
N ALA A 118 -7.29 -6.54 -11.95
CA ALA A 118 -8.59 -7.03 -12.42
C ALA A 118 -9.15 -6.19 -13.56
N ALA A 119 -9.10 -4.86 -13.45
CA ALA A 119 -9.55 -3.94 -14.49
C ALA A 119 -8.72 -4.09 -15.79
N THR A 120 -7.40 -4.22 -15.68
CA THR A 120 -6.50 -4.41 -16.83
C THR A 120 -6.77 -5.74 -17.54
N LEU A 121 -7.00 -6.80 -16.77
CA LEU A 121 -7.35 -8.12 -17.28
C LEU A 121 -8.80 -8.19 -17.78
N LYS A 122 -9.62 -7.17 -17.52
CA LYS A 122 -11.08 -7.17 -17.78
C LYS A 122 -11.76 -8.39 -17.16
N SER A 123 -11.30 -8.76 -15.97
CA SER A 123 -11.76 -9.94 -15.24
C SER A 123 -12.48 -9.51 -13.97
N GLU A 124 -13.69 -10.03 -13.78
CA GLU A 124 -14.39 -9.91 -12.51
C GLU A 124 -13.83 -10.93 -11.52
N LEU A 125 -13.59 -10.50 -10.29
CA LEU A 125 -13.05 -11.36 -9.24
C LEU A 125 -14.12 -12.19 -8.53
N THR A 126 -15.39 -11.83 -8.71
CA THR A 126 -16.54 -12.55 -8.17
C THR A 126 -17.49 -12.90 -9.31
N ILE A 127 -17.68 -14.19 -9.56
CA ILE A 127 -18.51 -14.69 -10.66
C ILE A 127 -19.68 -15.48 -10.06
N PRO A 128 -20.94 -15.10 -10.35
CA PRO A 128 -22.12 -15.82 -9.83
C PRO A 128 -22.03 -17.33 -10.08
N ASN A 129 -22.36 -18.13 -9.08
CA ASN A 129 -22.32 -19.59 -9.08
C ASN A 129 -20.94 -20.24 -9.30
N GLN A 130 -19.86 -19.46 -9.39
CA GLN A 130 -18.48 -19.97 -9.53
C GLN A 130 -17.62 -19.57 -8.33
N VAL A 131 -17.44 -18.27 -8.11
CA VAL A 131 -16.59 -17.75 -7.03
C VAL A 131 -17.18 -16.47 -6.45
N GLN A 132 -17.35 -16.43 -5.13
CA GLN A 132 -17.89 -15.26 -4.42
C GLN A 132 -16.95 -14.72 -3.35
N THR A 133 -15.78 -15.36 -3.19
CA THR A 133 -14.81 -15.01 -2.18
C THR A 133 -13.52 -14.51 -2.83
N ILE A 134 -12.98 -13.42 -2.33
CA ILE A 134 -11.68 -12.89 -2.73
C ILE A 134 -10.75 -13.00 -1.53
N ILE A 135 -9.61 -13.61 -1.71
CA ILE A 135 -8.56 -13.72 -0.68
C ILE A 135 -7.39 -12.84 -1.10
N LEU A 136 -7.08 -11.86 -0.28
CA LEU A 136 -5.89 -11.03 -0.40
C LEU A 136 -4.83 -11.61 0.52
N SER A 137 -3.74 -12.10 -0.04
CA SER A 137 -2.67 -12.74 0.72
C SER A 137 -1.30 -12.44 0.09
N ARG A 138 -0.26 -13.01 0.66
CA ARG A 138 1.11 -12.98 0.11
C ARG A 138 1.73 -14.38 0.21
N ALA A 139 2.75 -14.66 -0.55
CA ALA A 139 3.57 -15.82 -0.29
C ALA A 139 4.50 -15.58 0.93
N SER A 140 4.92 -16.64 1.58
CA SER A 140 5.93 -16.57 2.64
C SER A 140 7.23 -15.96 2.08
N GLY A 141 7.82 -15.05 2.83
CA GLY A 141 9.04 -14.34 2.44
C GLY A 141 9.93 -14.08 3.64
N ARG A 142 10.63 -12.94 3.65
CA ARG A 142 11.49 -12.52 4.79
C ARG A 142 10.76 -12.47 6.12
N THR A 143 9.50 -12.11 6.13
CA THR A 143 8.62 -12.20 7.29
C THR A 143 7.77 -13.46 7.17
N GLY A 144 7.76 -14.28 8.22
CA GLY A 144 6.94 -15.49 8.29
C GLY A 144 5.45 -15.21 8.06
N MET A 145 4.71 -16.26 7.76
CA MET A 145 3.25 -16.24 7.74
C MET A 145 2.71 -17.17 8.82
N PRO A 146 1.55 -16.87 9.41
CA PRO A 146 0.86 -17.82 10.26
C PRO A 146 0.62 -19.15 9.52
N GLU A 147 0.78 -20.27 10.20
CA GLU A 147 0.70 -21.59 9.56
C GLU A 147 -0.68 -21.86 8.92
N ASN A 148 -1.73 -21.33 9.52
CA ASN A 148 -3.11 -21.42 9.02
C ASN A 148 -3.38 -20.53 7.79
N GLU A 149 -2.48 -19.60 7.47
CA GLU A 149 -2.58 -18.68 6.32
C GLU A 149 -1.62 -19.05 5.18
N ASN A 150 -1.02 -20.24 5.22
CA ASN A 150 -0.13 -20.66 4.14
C ASN A 150 -0.89 -20.80 2.81
N LEU A 151 -0.19 -20.58 1.71
CA LEU A 151 -0.79 -20.52 0.37
C LEU A 151 -1.53 -21.81 -0.01
N GLN A 152 -1.04 -22.97 0.41
CA GLN A 152 -1.68 -24.26 0.10
C GLN A 152 -3.07 -24.38 0.75
N ARG A 153 -3.21 -23.93 2.01
CA ARG A 153 -4.51 -23.93 2.69
C ARG A 153 -5.48 -22.92 2.08
N LEU A 154 -4.98 -21.74 1.73
CA LEU A 154 -5.79 -20.72 1.07
C LEU A 154 -6.24 -21.16 -0.32
N ALA A 155 -5.37 -21.81 -1.07
CA ALA A 155 -5.69 -22.35 -2.41
C ALA A 155 -6.78 -23.42 -2.37
N ALA A 156 -6.81 -24.24 -1.32
CA ALA A 156 -7.84 -25.29 -1.15
C ALA A 156 -9.27 -24.74 -1.02
N ILE A 157 -9.43 -23.43 -0.74
CA ILE A 157 -10.74 -22.76 -0.67
C ILE A 157 -11.34 -22.56 -2.09
N ASN A 158 -10.51 -22.59 -3.15
CA ASN A 158 -10.90 -22.31 -4.54
C ASN A 158 -11.56 -20.92 -4.72
N ALA A 159 -11.09 -19.93 -3.98
CA ALA A 159 -11.50 -18.54 -4.09
C ALA A 159 -10.65 -17.79 -5.13
N SER A 160 -11.07 -16.60 -5.52
CA SER A 160 -10.17 -15.69 -6.26
C SER A 160 -9.00 -15.28 -5.38
N LEU A 161 -7.78 -15.62 -5.76
CA LEU A 161 -6.58 -15.30 -4.99
C LEU A 161 -5.81 -14.13 -5.59
N CYS A 162 -5.60 -13.09 -4.78
CA CYS A 162 -4.74 -11.96 -5.11
C CYS A 162 -3.49 -12.00 -4.24
N ILE A 163 -2.36 -12.41 -4.82
CA ILE A 163 -1.13 -12.71 -4.08
C ILE A 163 -0.14 -11.55 -4.24
N TYR A 164 0.13 -10.88 -3.13
CA TYR A 164 1.04 -9.74 -3.05
C TYR A 164 2.46 -10.16 -2.74
N LEU A 165 3.43 -9.27 -3.03
CA LEU A 165 4.84 -9.38 -2.65
C LEU A 165 5.53 -10.68 -3.10
N SER A 166 4.97 -11.37 -4.10
CA SER A 166 5.33 -12.75 -4.46
C SER A 166 5.96 -12.90 -5.84
N ALA A 167 6.19 -11.81 -6.57
CA ALA A 167 6.70 -11.86 -7.94
C ALA A 167 8.05 -12.60 -8.06
N ARG A 168 8.91 -12.51 -7.05
CA ARG A 168 10.20 -13.23 -7.02
C ARG A 168 10.05 -14.74 -6.83
N HIS A 169 8.91 -15.19 -6.32
CA HIS A 169 8.59 -16.58 -6.00
C HIS A 169 7.51 -17.16 -6.93
N ILE A 170 7.31 -16.54 -8.10
CA ILE A 170 6.19 -16.88 -9.00
C ILE A 170 6.12 -18.37 -9.36
N LYS A 171 7.26 -19.05 -9.53
CA LYS A 171 7.31 -20.48 -9.86
C LYS A 171 6.79 -21.33 -8.71
N GLU A 172 7.25 -21.07 -7.49
CA GLU A 172 6.80 -21.80 -6.27
C GLU A 172 5.32 -21.55 -6.00
N VAL A 173 4.87 -20.33 -6.23
CA VAL A 173 3.45 -19.95 -6.14
C VAL A 173 2.65 -20.74 -7.16
N GLN A 174 3.05 -20.77 -8.43
CA GLN A 174 2.38 -21.50 -9.48
C GLN A 174 2.30 -23.02 -9.19
N GLU A 175 3.40 -23.62 -8.77
CA GLU A 175 3.43 -25.05 -8.43
C GLU A 175 2.47 -25.40 -7.28
N THR A 176 2.35 -24.50 -6.30
CA THR A 176 1.40 -24.67 -5.20
C THR A 176 -0.03 -24.54 -5.67
N LEU A 177 -0.32 -23.55 -6.51
CA LEU A 177 -1.67 -23.28 -7.01
C LEU A 177 -2.17 -24.37 -7.96
N LEU A 178 -1.32 -24.94 -8.81
CA LEU A 178 -1.69 -26.01 -9.74
C LEU A 178 -2.17 -27.31 -9.07
N ARG A 179 -2.03 -27.42 -7.75
CA ARG A 179 -2.62 -28.54 -6.98
C ARG A 179 -4.12 -28.34 -6.72
N HIS A 180 -4.64 -27.13 -6.89
CA HIS A 180 -6.01 -26.75 -6.54
C HIS A 180 -6.76 -26.05 -7.67
N TYR A 181 -6.05 -25.40 -8.58
CA TYR A 181 -6.61 -24.66 -9.72
C TYR A 181 -6.17 -25.34 -11.02
N SER A 182 -7.04 -25.35 -12.04
CA SER A 182 -6.65 -25.74 -13.39
C SER A 182 -5.69 -24.72 -13.99
N ALA A 183 -4.95 -25.13 -15.00
CA ALA A 183 -4.02 -24.27 -15.73
C ALA A 183 -4.71 -23.44 -16.83
N ASP A 184 -6.02 -23.68 -17.05
CA ASP A 184 -6.82 -23.13 -18.14
C ASP A 184 -7.45 -21.77 -17.77
#